data_1341e9d20cc6f64e4a2c6f9d9e2dd4ae
#
_entry.id   1341e9d20cc6f64e4a2c6f9d9e2dd4ae
#
_cell.length_a   1.000
_cell.length_b   1.000
_cell.length_c   1.000
_cell.angle_alpha   90.00
_cell.angle_beta   90.00
_cell.angle_gamma   90.00
#
_symmetry.space_group_name_H-M   'P 1'
#
loop_
_entity.id
_entity.type
_entity.pdbx_description
1 polymer ?
#
loop_
_entity_poly.entity_id
_entity_poly.type
_entity_poly.pdbx_seq_one_letter_code
_entity_poly.pdbx_strand_id
1 'polypeptide(L)'
;MADVGVLVGDGALMVIAPHPDDETIACSALLLDAARRRRPLIIVALTDGDGSHPGSVAVPPRRLAEIRAGEQLAAVEALGCGHAEWVRLGLPDGASRWDAGRAAAVDPLVERCRQLGVTAVAAPHPDDPHPDHHAAAELALDLQARLPQLRILFYEVWTCRLAPDAPFRQDDLTPFRVTTDREAKRQALAFHASQLGHVVPDDPAGFTLPDWFLTLHDSDLERLSWLHMPGEAPGAAHFDAIYSASPDPWDVRTSPYERGKRDAARALLGDARFDHALEAGCGEGCLAGDLLAHGQARRATGIDQAADIIERAQRSAPQGLRLVQGRLPDDLPEGPYDLVIFSELLYYCLLYTS
;
A
#
# COMPACT_ATOMS: atom_id res chain seq x y z
N MET A 1 0.44 6.85 11.81
CA MET A 1 -0.01 5.47 11.50
C MET A 1 -1.42 5.56 10.94
N ALA A 2 -1.66 4.99 9.77
CA ALA A 2 -2.98 5.05 9.15
C ALA A 2 -3.98 4.17 9.94
N ASP A 3 -5.20 4.68 10.14
CA ASP A 3 -6.31 3.87 10.66
C ASP A 3 -6.79 2.95 9.53
N VAL A 4 -6.68 1.64 9.75
CA VAL A 4 -7.13 0.60 8.81
C VAL A 4 -8.61 0.81 8.43
N GLY A 5 -9.44 1.27 9.37
CA GLY A 5 -10.85 1.56 9.11
C GLY A 5 -11.06 2.64 8.06
N VAL A 6 -10.22 3.67 8.05
CA VAL A 6 -10.26 4.74 7.02
C VAL A 6 -9.86 4.18 5.65
N LEU A 7 -8.85 3.30 5.62
CA LEU A 7 -8.36 2.70 4.38
C LEU A 7 -9.39 1.78 3.73
N VAL A 8 -10.04 0.93 4.51
CA VAL A 8 -11.03 -0.04 4.01
C VAL A 8 -12.40 0.61 3.79
N GLY A 9 -12.74 1.69 4.53
CA GLY A 9 -14.08 2.29 4.53
C GLY A 9 -15.07 1.46 5.34
N ASP A 10 -16.38 1.64 5.11
CA ASP A 10 -17.45 1.02 5.93
C ASP A 10 -17.96 -0.33 5.39
N GLY A 11 -17.58 -0.73 4.17
CA GLY A 11 -18.05 -1.96 3.54
C GLY A 11 -17.23 -3.20 3.88
N ALA A 12 -17.44 -4.27 3.11
CA ALA A 12 -16.70 -5.52 3.23
C ALA A 12 -15.26 -5.37 2.71
N LEU A 13 -14.37 -6.21 3.25
CA LEU A 13 -12.99 -6.37 2.78
C LEU A 13 -12.85 -7.67 1.99
N MET A 14 -12.16 -7.62 0.86
CA MET A 14 -11.65 -8.80 0.16
C MET A 14 -10.13 -8.85 0.29
N VAL A 15 -9.58 -10.01 0.64
CA VAL A 15 -8.13 -10.26 0.64
C VAL A 15 -7.83 -11.36 -0.37
N ILE A 16 -6.97 -11.06 -1.35
CA ILE A 16 -6.50 -12.04 -2.34
C ILE A 16 -5.16 -12.55 -1.85
N ALA A 17 -5.10 -13.79 -1.41
CA ALA A 17 -3.90 -14.47 -0.95
C ALA A 17 -3.39 -15.40 -2.06
N PRO A 18 -2.20 -15.13 -2.65
CA PRO A 18 -1.58 -16.02 -3.63
C PRO A 18 -1.36 -17.42 -3.08
N HIS A 19 -0.81 -17.52 -1.88
CA HIS A 19 -0.56 -18.78 -1.19
C HIS A 19 -1.20 -18.78 0.21
N PRO A 20 -1.47 -19.97 0.77
CA PRO A 20 -1.97 -20.09 2.14
C PRO A 20 -0.87 -19.72 3.15
N ASP A 21 -0.73 -18.46 3.51
CA ASP A 21 0.11 -17.81 4.52
C ASP A 21 0.28 -16.30 4.26
N ASP A 22 0.17 -15.85 3.01
CA ASP A 22 0.42 -14.45 2.62
C ASP A 22 -0.48 -13.46 3.37
N GLU A 23 -1.77 -13.80 3.56
CA GLU A 23 -2.71 -12.97 4.32
C GLU A 23 -2.33 -12.86 5.80
N THR A 24 -1.74 -13.91 6.35
CA THR A 24 -1.24 -13.92 7.73
C THR A 24 0.06 -13.14 7.86
N ILE A 25 0.96 -13.27 6.87
CA ILE A 25 2.28 -12.62 6.87
C ILE A 25 2.17 -11.11 6.72
N ALA A 26 1.30 -10.61 5.83
CA ALA A 26 1.34 -9.23 5.40
C ALA A 26 0.01 -8.46 5.49
N CYS A 27 -1.09 -9.12 5.90
CA CYS A 27 -2.41 -8.54 6.06
C CYS A 27 -3.02 -8.71 7.45
N SER A 28 -2.25 -9.13 8.46
CA SER A 28 -2.76 -9.34 9.83
C SER A 28 -3.45 -8.09 10.39
N ALA A 29 -2.94 -6.89 10.11
CA ALA A 29 -3.56 -5.64 10.54
C ALA A 29 -4.98 -5.47 9.97
N LEU A 30 -5.16 -5.77 8.68
CA LEU A 30 -6.46 -5.69 8.01
C LEU A 30 -7.43 -6.75 8.56
N LEU A 31 -6.95 -7.97 8.80
CA LEU A 31 -7.74 -9.07 9.35
C LEU A 31 -8.17 -8.78 10.79
N LEU A 32 -7.25 -8.32 11.65
CA LEU A 32 -7.56 -7.92 13.03
C LEU A 32 -8.55 -6.75 13.09
N ASP A 33 -8.48 -5.79 12.17
CA ASP A 33 -9.48 -4.72 12.07
C ASP A 33 -10.84 -5.28 11.65
N ALA A 34 -10.87 -6.16 10.66
CA ALA A 34 -12.09 -6.81 10.21
C ALA A 34 -12.75 -7.61 11.35
N ALA A 35 -11.96 -8.33 12.15
CA ALA A 35 -12.43 -9.06 13.34
C ALA A 35 -13.04 -8.12 14.39
N ARG A 36 -12.30 -7.05 14.76
CA ARG A 36 -12.76 -6.06 15.75
C ARG A 36 -14.07 -5.37 15.34
N ARG A 37 -14.20 -5.03 14.07
CA ARG A 37 -15.38 -4.35 13.52
C ARG A 37 -16.49 -5.31 13.10
N ARG A 38 -16.27 -6.63 13.17
CA ARG A 38 -17.15 -7.65 12.59
C ARG A 38 -17.50 -7.37 11.14
N ARG A 39 -16.50 -6.91 10.41
CA ARG A 39 -16.61 -6.55 9.00
C ARG A 39 -16.83 -7.81 8.15
N PRO A 40 -17.75 -7.82 7.19
CA PRO A 40 -17.82 -8.90 6.22
C PRO A 40 -16.48 -9.05 5.49
N LEU A 41 -15.97 -10.27 5.41
CA LEU A 41 -14.63 -10.56 4.90
C LEU A 41 -14.71 -11.71 3.90
N ILE A 42 -14.08 -11.52 2.74
CA ILE A 42 -13.83 -12.58 1.76
C ILE A 42 -12.32 -12.81 1.68
N ILE A 43 -11.90 -14.06 1.75
CA ILE A 43 -10.53 -14.44 1.43
C ILE A 43 -10.54 -15.26 0.16
N VAL A 44 -9.85 -14.76 -0.86
CA VAL A 44 -9.66 -15.42 -2.14
C VAL A 44 -8.29 -16.10 -2.11
N ALA A 45 -8.27 -17.42 -1.95
CA ALA A 45 -7.05 -18.23 -2.08
C ALA A 45 -6.81 -18.49 -3.57
N LEU A 46 -5.73 -17.93 -4.12
CA LEU A 46 -5.43 -18.00 -5.55
C LEU A 46 -4.96 -19.40 -5.94
N THR A 47 -3.94 -19.91 -5.22
CA THR A 47 -3.42 -21.27 -5.33
C THR A 47 -3.61 -22.03 -4.02
N ASP A 48 -3.41 -23.32 -4.05
CA ASP A 48 -3.40 -24.14 -2.83
C ASP A 48 -1.98 -24.29 -2.22
N GLY A 49 -0.97 -23.67 -2.85
CA GLY A 49 0.43 -23.71 -2.38
C GLY A 49 1.06 -25.09 -2.40
N ASP A 50 0.57 -25.96 -3.26
CA ASP A 50 0.95 -27.40 -3.31
C ASP A 50 2.27 -27.67 -4.04
N GLY A 51 2.84 -26.62 -4.67
CA GLY A 51 4.14 -26.68 -5.34
C GLY A 51 5.35 -26.46 -4.42
N SER A 52 5.16 -26.15 -3.13
CA SER A 52 6.27 -25.83 -2.23
C SER A 52 7.22 -27.00 -1.94
N HIS A 53 6.75 -28.26 -2.01
CA HIS A 53 7.56 -29.45 -1.76
C HIS A 53 7.38 -30.50 -2.87
N PRO A 54 7.88 -30.22 -4.08
CA PRO A 54 7.62 -31.07 -5.24
C PRO A 54 8.32 -32.43 -5.18
N GLY A 55 9.34 -32.59 -4.34
CA GLY A 55 10.10 -33.84 -4.16
C GLY A 55 9.52 -34.78 -3.12
N SER A 56 8.50 -34.35 -2.34
CA SER A 56 7.97 -35.19 -1.26
C SER A 56 7.10 -36.32 -1.78
N VAL A 57 7.41 -37.55 -1.31
CA VAL A 57 6.59 -38.75 -1.51
C VAL A 57 5.63 -38.94 -0.33
N ALA A 58 6.05 -38.57 0.87
CA ALA A 58 5.25 -38.72 2.08
C ALA A 58 4.05 -37.74 2.11
N VAL A 59 4.25 -36.56 1.54
CA VAL A 59 3.22 -35.52 1.47
C VAL A 59 3.10 -35.06 0.01
N PRO A 60 2.39 -35.81 -0.86
CA PRO A 60 2.23 -35.43 -2.25
C PRO A 60 1.40 -34.14 -2.39
N PRO A 61 1.47 -33.42 -3.54
CA PRO A 61 0.87 -32.09 -3.72
C PRO A 61 -0.57 -32.00 -3.25
N ARG A 62 -1.45 -32.92 -3.65
CA ARG A 62 -2.84 -32.92 -3.20
C ARG A 62 -2.99 -32.96 -1.67
N ARG A 63 -2.14 -33.75 -0.99
CA ARG A 63 -2.14 -33.83 0.47
C ARG A 63 -1.63 -32.55 1.10
N LEU A 64 -0.60 -31.96 0.50
CA LEU A 64 -0.05 -30.69 0.93
C LEU A 64 -1.10 -29.55 0.79
N ALA A 65 -1.83 -29.51 -0.32
CA ALA A 65 -2.94 -28.57 -0.50
C ALA A 65 -4.00 -28.68 0.61
N GLU A 66 -4.40 -29.90 0.98
CA GLU A 66 -5.36 -30.12 2.08
C GLU A 66 -4.81 -29.63 3.43
N ILE A 67 -3.52 -29.89 3.70
CA ILE A 67 -2.87 -29.45 4.93
C ILE A 67 -2.81 -27.92 4.96
N ARG A 68 -2.28 -27.28 3.90
CA ARG A 68 -2.12 -25.82 3.83
C ARG A 68 -3.46 -25.10 3.91
N ALA A 69 -4.51 -25.68 3.30
CA ALA A 69 -5.85 -25.12 3.43
C ALA A 69 -6.35 -25.15 4.89
N GLY A 70 -6.08 -26.24 5.63
CA GLY A 70 -6.42 -26.33 7.05
C GLY A 70 -5.61 -25.37 7.92
N GLU A 71 -4.31 -25.22 7.64
CA GLU A 71 -3.41 -24.27 8.32
C GLU A 71 -3.89 -22.83 8.14
N GLN A 72 -4.24 -22.46 6.91
CA GLN A 72 -4.76 -21.13 6.56
C GLN A 72 -6.07 -20.81 7.29
N LEU A 73 -7.00 -21.76 7.32
CA LEU A 73 -8.25 -21.60 8.07
C LEU A 73 -7.99 -21.36 9.56
N ALA A 74 -7.11 -22.18 10.16
CA ALA A 74 -6.78 -22.06 11.58
C ALA A 74 -6.06 -20.73 11.91
N ALA A 75 -5.17 -20.27 11.04
CA ALA A 75 -4.46 -19.00 11.19
C ALA A 75 -5.44 -17.81 11.15
N VAL A 76 -6.35 -17.79 10.18
CA VAL A 76 -7.35 -16.73 10.03
C VAL A 76 -8.37 -16.76 11.18
N GLU A 77 -8.75 -17.94 11.67
CA GLU A 77 -9.58 -18.09 12.87
C GLU A 77 -8.88 -17.55 14.12
N ALA A 78 -7.57 -17.81 14.27
CA ALA A 78 -6.77 -17.29 15.38
C ALA A 78 -6.70 -15.75 15.38
N LEU A 79 -6.77 -15.10 14.21
CA LEU A 79 -6.89 -13.65 14.06
C LEU A 79 -8.33 -13.12 14.31
N GLY A 80 -9.26 -14.00 14.71
CA GLY A 80 -10.65 -13.63 15.01
C GLY A 80 -11.55 -13.56 13.77
N CYS A 81 -11.09 -14.03 12.62
CA CYS A 81 -11.79 -13.97 11.33
C CYS A 81 -12.43 -15.29 10.91
N GLY A 82 -12.82 -16.16 11.85
CA GLY A 82 -13.52 -17.42 11.55
C GLY A 82 -14.87 -17.26 10.81
N HIS A 83 -15.37 -16.02 10.69
CA HIS A 83 -16.55 -15.66 9.90
C HIS A 83 -16.24 -15.36 8.43
N ALA A 84 -14.98 -15.41 8.00
CA ALA A 84 -14.59 -15.11 6.62
C ALA A 84 -15.23 -16.08 5.63
N GLU A 85 -15.69 -15.53 4.53
CA GLU A 85 -16.08 -16.33 3.37
C GLU A 85 -14.84 -16.70 2.55
N TRP A 86 -14.80 -17.93 2.07
CA TRP A 86 -13.67 -18.44 1.32
C TRP A 86 -14.01 -18.67 -0.14
N VAL A 87 -13.18 -18.16 -1.04
CA VAL A 87 -13.19 -18.47 -2.46
C VAL A 87 -11.85 -19.08 -2.81
N ARG A 88 -11.82 -20.38 -3.13
CA ARG A 88 -10.60 -21.06 -3.57
C ARG A 88 -10.64 -21.20 -5.08
N LEU A 89 -9.64 -20.59 -5.76
CA LEU A 89 -9.56 -20.63 -7.22
C LEU A 89 -8.82 -21.88 -7.71
N GLY A 90 -7.94 -22.46 -6.90
CA GLY A 90 -7.18 -23.66 -7.22
C GLY A 90 -6.32 -23.50 -8.48
N LEU A 91 -5.79 -22.31 -8.72
CA LEU A 91 -4.91 -22.07 -9.86
C LEU A 91 -3.57 -22.76 -9.64
N PRO A 92 -2.81 -23.11 -10.71
CA PRO A 92 -1.52 -23.79 -10.59
C PRO A 92 -0.52 -22.95 -9.80
N ASP A 93 0.03 -23.52 -8.73
CA ASP A 93 1.08 -22.91 -7.91
C ASP A 93 2.36 -22.67 -8.75
N GLY A 94 2.92 -21.45 -8.68
CA GLY A 94 4.05 -20.99 -9.48
C GLY A 94 3.70 -20.59 -10.92
N ALA A 95 2.44 -20.78 -11.36
CA ALA A 95 2.02 -20.55 -12.74
C ALA A 95 0.64 -19.87 -12.90
N SER A 96 0.04 -19.44 -11.82
CA SER A 96 -1.31 -18.85 -11.81
C SER A 96 -1.46 -17.60 -12.69
N ARG A 97 -0.37 -16.85 -12.88
CA ARG A 97 -0.36 -15.66 -13.74
C ARG A 97 -0.77 -15.94 -15.18
N TRP A 98 -0.39 -17.09 -15.69
CA TRP A 98 -0.64 -17.49 -17.09
C TRP A 98 -1.86 -18.41 -17.25
N ASP A 99 -2.53 -18.75 -16.15
CA ASP A 99 -3.69 -19.61 -16.18
C ASP A 99 -4.96 -18.85 -16.56
N ALA A 100 -5.75 -19.43 -17.47
CA ALA A 100 -7.01 -18.86 -17.94
C ALA A 100 -8.06 -18.74 -16.82
N GLY A 101 -7.96 -19.54 -15.77
CA GLY A 101 -8.83 -19.50 -14.60
C GLY A 101 -8.78 -18.16 -13.87
N ARG A 102 -7.64 -17.47 -13.89
CA ARG A 102 -7.50 -16.13 -13.31
C ARG A 102 -8.49 -15.14 -13.95
N ALA A 103 -8.50 -15.07 -15.27
CA ALA A 103 -9.40 -14.19 -16.00
C ALA A 103 -10.87 -14.64 -15.84
N ALA A 104 -11.12 -15.95 -15.79
CA ALA A 104 -12.46 -16.51 -15.59
C ALA A 104 -13.02 -16.23 -14.19
N ALA A 105 -12.17 -16.00 -13.20
CA ALA A 105 -12.56 -15.66 -11.83
C ALA A 105 -13.11 -14.23 -11.68
N VAL A 106 -12.80 -13.31 -12.61
CA VAL A 106 -13.14 -11.88 -12.49
C VAL A 106 -14.65 -11.69 -12.36
N ASP A 107 -15.46 -12.20 -13.29
CA ASP A 107 -16.91 -11.95 -13.29
C ASP A 107 -17.63 -12.54 -12.04
N PRO A 108 -17.34 -13.77 -11.60
CA PRO A 108 -17.89 -14.30 -10.34
C PRO A 108 -17.47 -13.44 -9.11
N LEU A 109 -16.23 -12.99 -9.04
CA LEU A 109 -15.76 -12.16 -7.93
C LEU A 109 -16.38 -10.76 -7.96
N VAL A 110 -16.56 -10.15 -9.14
CA VAL A 110 -17.29 -8.88 -9.31
C VAL A 110 -18.71 -9.00 -8.76
N GLU A 111 -19.41 -10.07 -9.10
CA GLU A 111 -20.76 -10.30 -8.58
C GLU A 111 -20.75 -10.47 -7.05
N ARG A 112 -19.74 -11.18 -6.53
CA ARG A 112 -19.59 -11.36 -5.09
C ARG A 112 -19.26 -10.06 -4.36
N CYS A 113 -18.41 -9.21 -4.97
CA CYS A 113 -18.14 -7.85 -4.45
C CYS A 113 -19.42 -7.02 -4.32
N ARG A 114 -20.31 -7.07 -5.32
CA ARG A 114 -21.59 -6.36 -5.29
C ARG A 114 -22.50 -6.87 -4.19
N GLN A 115 -22.64 -8.20 -4.08
CA GLN A 115 -23.53 -8.84 -3.10
C GLN A 115 -23.16 -8.52 -1.66
N LEU A 116 -21.88 -8.48 -1.34
CA LEU A 116 -21.37 -8.23 0.00
C LEU A 116 -21.04 -6.75 0.28
N GLY A 117 -21.12 -5.90 -0.73
CA GLY A 117 -20.76 -4.49 -0.58
C GLY A 117 -19.27 -4.30 -0.28
N VAL A 118 -18.41 -5.00 -1.05
CA VAL A 118 -16.94 -4.86 -0.91
C VAL A 118 -16.54 -3.43 -1.28
N THR A 119 -15.81 -2.78 -0.40
CA THR A 119 -15.28 -1.42 -0.60
C THR A 119 -13.76 -1.40 -0.80
N ALA A 120 -13.08 -2.43 -0.32
CA ALA A 120 -11.63 -2.55 -0.48
C ALA A 120 -11.20 -3.97 -0.84
N VAL A 121 -10.19 -4.07 -1.69
CA VAL A 121 -9.49 -5.30 -2.05
C VAL A 121 -8.04 -5.17 -1.67
N ALA A 122 -7.52 -6.10 -0.88
CA ALA A 122 -6.10 -6.20 -0.57
C ALA A 122 -5.47 -7.32 -1.41
N ALA A 123 -4.33 -7.04 -2.05
CA ALA A 123 -3.55 -7.97 -2.85
C ALA A 123 -2.05 -7.71 -2.65
N PRO A 124 -1.13 -8.62 -3.04
CA PRO A 124 0.29 -8.34 -3.01
C PRO A 124 0.67 -7.15 -3.88
N HIS A 125 1.81 -6.52 -3.55
CA HIS A 125 2.34 -5.42 -4.35
C HIS A 125 2.63 -5.87 -5.79
N PRO A 126 2.29 -5.07 -6.83
CA PRO A 126 2.45 -5.47 -8.23
C PRO A 126 3.90 -5.72 -8.66
N ASP A 127 4.88 -5.17 -7.95
CA ASP A 127 6.32 -5.41 -8.17
C ASP A 127 6.90 -6.49 -7.26
N ASP A 128 6.06 -7.23 -6.52
CA ASP A 128 6.53 -8.40 -5.79
C ASP A 128 7.14 -9.42 -6.78
N PRO A 129 8.34 -9.99 -6.51
CA PRO A 129 9.03 -10.81 -7.50
C PRO A 129 8.38 -12.17 -7.79
N HIS A 130 7.37 -12.59 -7.02
CA HIS A 130 6.73 -13.89 -7.20
C HIS A 130 5.64 -13.83 -8.29
N PRO A 131 5.60 -14.78 -9.27
CA PRO A 131 4.63 -14.74 -10.37
C PRO A 131 3.17 -14.83 -9.91
N ASP A 132 2.87 -15.59 -8.86
CA ASP A 132 1.51 -15.71 -8.33
C ASP A 132 1.07 -14.43 -7.59
N HIS A 133 2.02 -13.66 -7.03
CA HIS A 133 1.75 -12.35 -6.46
C HIS A 133 1.39 -11.34 -7.56
N HIS A 134 2.08 -11.40 -8.72
CA HIS A 134 1.66 -10.62 -9.88
C HIS A 134 0.24 -10.99 -10.33
N ALA A 135 -0.09 -12.29 -10.35
CA ALA A 135 -1.44 -12.74 -10.73
C ALA A 135 -2.51 -12.19 -9.80
N ALA A 136 -2.25 -12.17 -8.49
CA ALA A 136 -3.17 -11.63 -7.49
C ALA A 136 -3.33 -10.11 -7.62
N ALA A 137 -2.23 -9.38 -7.85
CA ALA A 137 -2.26 -7.94 -8.12
C ALA A 137 -3.06 -7.62 -9.40
N GLU A 138 -2.80 -8.36 -10.49
CA GLU A 138 -3.54 -8.22 -11.75
C GLU A 138 -5.03 -8.52 -11.56
N LEU A 139 -5.39 -9.55 -10.77
CA LEU A 139 -6.79 -9.86 -10.47
C LEU A 139 -7.46 -8.70 -9.71
N ALA A 140 -6.78 -8.09 -8.74
CA ALA A 140 -7.30 -6.93 -8.02
C ALA A 140 -7.54 -5.73 -8.96
N LEU A 141 -6.63 -5.48 -9.90
CA LEU A 141 -6.77 -4.43 -10.91
C LEU A 141 -7.92 -4.74 -11.89
N ASP A 142 -8.07 -5.99 -12.31
CA ASP A 142 -9.19 -6.44 -13.16
C ASP A 142 -10.54 -6.22 -12.45
N LEU A 143 -10.62 -6.49 -11.13
CA LEU A 143 -11.82 -6.20 -10.33
C LEU A 143 -12.10 -4.69 -10.28
N GLN A 144 -11.08 -3.86 -10.06
CA GLN A 144 -11.24 -2.41 -10.04
C GLN A 144 -11.67 -1.86 -11.40
N ALA A 145 -11.15 -2.39 -12.51
CA ALA A 145 -11.58 -2.00 -13.86
C ALA A 145 -13.08 -2.26 -14.09
N ARG A 146 -13.68 -3.27 -13.41
CA ARG A 146 -15.11 -3.60 -13.48
C ARG A 146 -15.94 -2.89 -12.40
N LEU A 147 -15.31 -2.48 -11.31
CA LEU A 147 -15.89 -1.79 -10.15
C LEU A 147 -14.97 -0.63 -9.75
N PRO A 148 -15.01 0.51 -10.48
CA PRO A 148 -14.06 1.61 -10.27
C PRO A 148 -14.05 2.21 -8.85
N GLN A 149 -15.12 2.00 -8.08
CA GLN A 149 -15.23 2.45 -6.69
C GLN A 149 -14.44 1.59 -5.69
N LEU A 150 -13.90 0.43 -6.10
CA LEU A 150 -13.10 -0.42 -5.22
C LEU A 150 -11.76 0.25 -4.90
N ARG A 151 -11.44 0.31 -3.63
CA ARG A 151 -10.12 0.71 -3.15
C ARG A 151 -9.18 -0.48 -3.23
N ILE A 152 -8.02 -0.31 -3.85
CA ILE A 152 -7.00 -1.34 -3.91
C ILE A 152 -5.89 -1.01 -2.94
N LEU A 153 -5.60 -1.96 -2.04
CA LEU A 153 -4.52 -1.92 -1.08
C LEU A 153 -3.51 -3.00 -1.45
N PHE A 154 -2.29 -2.61 -1.73
CA PHE A 154 -1.23 -3.56 -2.02
C PHE A 154 -0.35 -3.79 -0.78
N TYR A 155 -0.20 -5.04 -0.37
CA TYR A 155 0.65 -5.43 0.75
C TYR A 155 1.99 -6.02 0.29
N GLU A 156 3.02 -5.86 1.12
CA GLU A 156 4.39 -6.26 0.78
C GLU A 156 4.74 -7.61 1.43
N VAL A 157 5.08 -8.60 0.59
CA VAL A 157 5.58 -9.91 1.04
C VAL A 157 7.05 -10.07 0.68
N TRP A 158 7.37 -10.26 -0.60
CA TRP A 158 8.73 -10.50 -1.09
C TRP A 158 9.41 -9.27 -1.71
N THR A 159 8.81 -8.11 -1.68
CA THR A 159 9.41 -6.85 -2.17
C THR A 159 10.76 -6.55 -1.54
N CYS A 160 11.01 -7.04 -0.32
CA CYS A 160 12.31 -6.97 0.36
C CYS A 160 13.45 -7.70 -0.36
N ARG A 161 13.15 -8.56 -1.35
CA ARG A 161 14.14 -9.24 -2.20
C ARG A 161 14.49 -8.46 -3.46
N LEU A 162 13.81 -7.38 -3.75
CA LEU A 162 14.16 -6.53 -4.88
C LEU A 162 15.54 -5.90 -4.65
N ALA A 163 16.31 -5.78 -5.74
CA ALA A 163 17.56 -5.04 -5.69
C ALA A 163 17.29 -3.57 -5.34
N PRO A 164 18.21 -2.86 -4.66
CA PRO A 164 18.00 -1.46 -4.27
C PRO A 164 17.71 -0.50 -5.44
N ASP A 165 18.13 -0.88 -6.65
CA ASP A 165 17.95 -0.14 -7.91
C ASP A 165 16.86 -0.77 -8.80
N ALA A 166 16.17 -1.79 -8.33
CA ALA A 166 15.05 -2.36 -9.07
C ALA A 166 13.94 -1.32 -9.21
N PRO A 167 13.31 -1.22 -10.40
CA PRO A 167 12.15 -0.36 -10.55
C PRO A 167 11.06 -0.82 -9.56
N PHE A 168 10.60 0.12 -8.75
CA PHE A 168 9.51 -0.10 -7.82
C PHE A 168 8.40 0.89 -8.16
N ARG A 169 7.22 0.36 -8.49
CA ARG A 169 6.09 1.15 -8.90
C ARG A 169 5.61 2.03 -7.74
N GLN A 170 5.81 3.33 -7.87
CA GLN A 170 5.41 4.31 -6.86
C GLN A 170 4.53 5.42 -7.43
N ASP A 171 4.52 5.61 -8.77
CA ASP A 171 3.93 6.77 -9.41
C ASP A 171 2.42 6.93 -9.16
N ASP A 172 1.71 5.80 -9.01
CA ASP A 172 0.28 5.74 -8.74
C ASP A 172 -0.06 5.07 -7.39
N LEU A 173 0.96 4.83 -6.56
CA LEU A 173 0.81 4.20 -5.24
C LEU A 173 1.28 5.14 -4.13
N THR A 174 0.49 5.23 -3.07
CA THR A 174 0.93 5.90 -1.83
C THR A 174 1.27 4.85 -0.78
N PRO A 175 2.56 4.74 -0.40
CA PRO A 175 2.98 3.83 0.65
C PRO A 175 2.58 4.33 2.03
N PHE A 176 2.21 3.42 2.91
CA PHE A 176 1.92 3.71 4.31
C PHE A 176 2.22 2.52 5.22
N ARG A 177 2.16 2.74 6.53
CA ARG A 177 2.34 1.70 7.54
C ARG A 177 1.12 1.65 8.43
N VAL A 178 0.70 0.45 8.76
CA VAL A 178 -0.38 0.18 9.71
C VAL A 178 0.17 -0.61 10.89
N THR A 179 -0.35 -0.36 12.08
CA THR A 179 -0.02 -1.18 13.25
C THR A 179 -0.78 -2.48 13.23
N THR A 180 -0.09 -3.56 13.57
CA THR A 180 -0.67 -4.87 13.82
C THR A 180 -0.39 -5.31 15.26
N ASP A 181 -1.17 -6.26 15.76
CA ASP A 181 -0.83 -6.98 16.98
C ASP A 181 0.18 -8.07 16.63
N ARG A 182 1.47 -7.78 16.93
CA ARG A 182 2.59 -8.67 16.65
C ARG A 182 2.43 -10.03 17.29
N GLU A 183 1.88 -10.09 18.51
CA GLU A 183 1.71 -11.36 19.23
C GLU A 183 0.60 -12.19 18.60
N ALA A 184 -0.55 -11.59 18.28
CA ALA A 184 -1.63 -12.26 17.59
C ALA A 184 -1.18 -12.77 16.20
N LYS A 185 -0.44 -11.95 15.47
CA LYS A 185 0.16 -12.33 14.17
C LYS A 185 1.10 -13.53 14.31
N ARG A 186 1.99 -13.52 15.30
CA ARG A 186 2.94 -14.63 15.55
C ARG A 186 2.21 -15.92 15.89
N GLN A 187 1.16 -15.84 16.74
CA GLN A 187 0.33 -16.99 17.08
C GLN A 187 -0.39 -17.56 15.85
N ALA A 188 -0.92 -16.70 14.99
CA ALA A 188 -1.56 -17.12 13.75
C ALA A 188 -0.55 -17.75 12.78
N LEU A 189 0.62 -17.15 12.61
CA LEU A 189 1.68 -17.66 11.73
C LEU A 189 2.17 -19.07 12.14
N ALA A 190 2.13 -19.40 13.44
CA ALA A 190 2.53 -20.71 13.93
C ALA A 190 1.63 -21.87 13.43
N PHE A 191 0.41 -21.57 12.92
CA PHE A 191 -0.43 -22.59 12.28
C PHE A 191 0.07 -23.03 10.92
N HIS A 192 0.91 -22.25 10.23
CA HIS A 192 1.49 -22.60 8.93
C HIS A 192 2.68 -23.57 9.08
N ALA A 193 2.46 -24.64 9.81
CA ALA A 193 3.50 -25.60 10.19
C ALA A 193 4.23 -26.23 8.98
N SER A 194 3.54 -26.42 7.86
CA SER A 194 4.14 -26.92 6.62
C SER A 194 5.21 -25.97 6.08
N GLN A 195 4.98 -24.67 6.17
CA GLN A 195 5.91 -23.63 5.70
C GLN A 195 6.99 -23.27 6.74
N LEU A 196 6.80 -23.71 7.98
CA LEU A 196 7.81 -23.62 9.05
C LEU A 196 8.71 -24.88 9.14
N GLY A 197 8.59 -25.82 8.20
CA GLY A 197 9.43 -27.01 8.12
C GLY A 197 9.04 -28.14 9.07
N HIS A 198 7.80 -28.15 9.60
CA HIS A 198 7.39 -29.11 10.63
C HIS A 198 6.55 -30.28 10.09
N VAL A 199 6.23 -30.30 8.79
CA VAL A 199 5.24 -31.25 8.24
C VAL A 199 5.82 -32.20 7.20
N VAL A 200 6.72 -31.72 6.33
CA VAL A 200 7.25 -32.49 5.21
C VAL A 200 8.66 -32.99 5.54
N PRO A 201 8.85 -34.30 5.87
CA PRO A 201 10.10 -34.78 6.38
C PRO A 201 11.09 -35.24 5.31
N ASP A 202 10.62 -35.51 4.07
CA ASP A 202 11.34 -36.21 3.03
C ASP A 202 11.73 -35.35 1.81
N ASP A 203 11.47 -34.04 1.89
CA ASP A 203 11.90 -33.08 0.86
C ASP A 203 12.70 -31.92 1.47
N PRO A 204 13.99 -32.14 1.77
CA PRO A 204 14.82 -31.07 2.36
C PRO A 204 15.15 -29.93 1.39
N ALA A 205 14.84 -30.09 0.11
CA ALA A 205 14.97 -29.04 -0.91
C ALA A 205 13.65 -28.30 -1.14
N GLY A 206 12.57 -28.74 -0.50
CA GLY A 206 11.29 -28.07 -0.53
C GLY A 206 11.37 -26.69 0.12
N PHE A 207 10.46 -25.82 -0.29
CA PHE A 207 10.44 -24.45 0.21
C PHE A 207 9.88 -24.37 1.64
N THR A 208 10.61 -23.67 2.50
CA THR A 208 10.13 -23.20 3.81
C THR A 208 10.44 -21.73 3.99
N LEU A 209 9.66 -21.04 4.82
CA LEU A 209 9.88 -19.63 5.13
C LEU A 209 11.22 -19.46 5.85
N PRO A 210 12.18 -18.68 5.29
CA PRO A 210 13.50 -18.53 5.90
C PRO A 210 13.45 -17.72 7.19
N ASP A 211 14.32 -17.99 8.16
CA ASP A 211 14.38 -17.28 9.44
C ASP A 211 14.54 -15.76 9.28
N TRP A 212 15.35 -15.32 8.31
CA TRP A 212 15.50 -13.88 8.04
C TRP A 212 14.19 -13.21 7.58
N PHE A 213 13.38 -13.94 6.79
CA PHE A 213 12.08 -13.47 6.32
C PHE A 213 11.08 -13.41 7.46
N LEU A 214 11.01 -14.45 8.28
CA LEU A 214 10.19 -14.48 9.49
C LEU A 214 10.55 -13.33 10.43
N THR A 215 11.86 -13.07 10.63
CA THR A 215 12.36 -11.95 11.45
C THR A 215 11.92 -10.60 10.90
N LEU A 216 11.96 -10.42 9.58
CA LEU A 216 11.53 -9.16 8.92
C LEU A 216 10.05 -8.89 9.12
N HIS A 217 9.21 -9.93 9.01
CA HIS A 217 7.76 -9.84 9.16
C HIS A 217 7.28 -9.94 10.61
N ASP A 218 8.16 -10.27 11.55
CA ASP A 218 7.88 -10.26 13.01
C ASP A 218 7.95 -8.82 13.55
N SER A 219 7.03 -7.99 13.11
CA SER A 219 6.95 -6.56 13.39
C SER A 219 5.55 -6.19 13.86
N ASP A 220 5.44 -5.11 14.61
CA ASP A 220 4.20 -4.44 14.95
C ASP A 220 3.69 -3.49 13.85
N LEU A 221 4.41 -3.45 12.71
CA LEU A 221 4.09 -2.64 11.55
C LEU A 221 3.99 -3.50 10.30
N GLU A 222 2.95 -3.29 9.52
CA GLU A 222 2.81 -3.83 8.16
C GLU A 222 2.88 -2.71 7.13
N ARG A 223 3.43 -3.03 5.97
CA ARG A 223 3.59 -2.10 4.85
C ARG A 223 2.52 -2.36 3.82
N LEU A 224 1.81 -1.31 3.47
CA LEU A 224 0.77 -1.32 2.47
C LEU A 224 0.97 -0.14 1.53
N SER A 225 0.44 -0.23 0.33
CA SER A 225 0.36 0.88 -0.60
C SER A 225 -1.07 1.01 -1.10
N TRP A 226 -1.56 2.25 -1.22
CA TRP A 226 -2.87 2.52 -1.78
C TRP A 226 -2.75 2.86 -3.26
N LEU A 227 -3.53 2.20 -4.11
CA LEU A 227 -3.68 2.59 -5.50
C LEU A 227 -4.67 3.76 -5.60
N HIS A 228 -4.21 4.84 -6.22
CA HIS A 228 -5.05 5.99 -6.47
C HIS A 228 -6.17 5.64 -7.46
N MET A 229 -7.39 6.06 -7.14
CA MET A 229 -8.52 5.84 -8.02
C MET A 229 -8.37 6.72 -9.26
N PRO A 230 -8.60 6.18 -10.47
CA PRO A 230 -8.67 7.01 -11.67
C PRO A 230 -9.78 8.06 -11.47
N GLY A 231 -9.39 9.34 -11.48
CA GLY A 231 -10.33 10.44 -11.37
C GLY A 231 -10.59 10.99 -9.97
N GLU A 232 -10.01 10.42 -8.91
CA GLU A 232 -10.02 11.00 -7.56
C GLU A 232 -8.60 11.44 -7.19
N ALA A 233 -8.39 12.74 -7.10
CA ALA A 233 -7.25 13.25 -6.34
C ALA A 233 -7.45 12.81 -4.87
N PRO A 234 -6.41 12.25 -4.21
CA PRO A 234 -6.52 11.89 -2.81
C PRO A 234 -7.01 13.08 -1.99
N GLY A 235 -8.04 12.87 -1.18
CA GLY A 235 -8.58 13.94 -0.33
C GLY A 235 -7.68 14.25 0.86
N ALA A 236 -7.96 15.37 1.56
CA ALA A 236 -7.19 15.80 2.74
C ALA A 236 -7.01 14.69 3.77
N ALA A 237 -8.04 13.88 4.05
CA ALA A 237 -7.97 12.76 4.99
C ALA A 237 -6.92 11.70 4.64
N HIS A 238 -6.63 11.50 3.36
CA HIS A 238 -5.56 10.60 2.90
C HIS A 238 -4.17 11.12 3.33
N PHE A 239 -3.91 12.41 3.07
CA PHE A 239 -2.64 13.03 3.44
C PHE A 239 -2.51 13.23 4.94
N ASP A 240 -3.60 13.56 5.65
CA ASP A 240 -3.63 13.62 7.11
C ASP A 240 -3.25 12.25 7.72
N ALA A 241 -3.75 11.14 7.16
CA ALA A 241 -3.38 9.80 7.61
C ALA A 241 -1.88 9.52 7.40
N ILE A 242 -1.29 9.92 6.26
CA ILE A 242 0.13 9.76 5.97
C ILE A 242 0.98 10.58 6.96
N TYR A 243 0.66 11.85 7.15
CA TYR A 243 1.40 12.73 8.05
C TYR A 243 1.21 12.40 9.53
N SER A 244 0.06 11.82 9.90
CA SER A 244 -0.16 11.28 11.25
C SER A 244 0.68 10.02 11.49
N ALA A 245 0.90 9.20 10.44
CA ALA A 245 1.72 7.99 10.52
C ALA A 245 3.22 8.29 10.65
N SER A 246 3.70 9.32 9.97
CA SER A 246 5.09 9.79 10.04
C SER A 246 5.11 11.31 9.90
N PRO A 247 5.81 12.03 10.80
CA PRO A 247 5.96 13.48 10.68
C PRO A 247 6.65 13.93 9.39
N ASP A 248 7.52 13.11 8.82
CA ASP A 248 8.21 13.35 7.56
C ASP A 248 8.24 12.04 6.77
N PRO A 249 7.12 11.65 6.14
CA PRO A 249 6.97 10.33 5.49
C PRO A 249 7.89 10.13 4.30
N TRP A 250 8.37 11.20 3.69
CA TRP A 250 9.26 11.19 2.54
C TRP A 250 10.69 11.65 2.87
N ASP A 251 11.02 11.87 4.17
CA ASP A 251 12.30 12.39 4.62
C ASP A 251 12.68 13.73 3.93
N VAL A 252 11.70 14.59 3.64
CA VAL A 252 11.87 15.83 2.85
C VAL A 252 12.94 16.73 3.46
N ARG A 253 13.07 16.73 4.79
CA ARG A 253 14.05 17.55 5.51
C ARG A 253 15.45 16.97 5.48
N THR A 254 15.59 15.64 5.49
CA THR A 254 16.87 14.96 5.76
C THR A 254 17.42 14.18 4.56
N SER A 255 16.58 13.73 3.63
CA SER A 255 16.99 12.98 2.46
C SER A 255 17.90 13.82 1.53
N PRO A 256 19.10 13.31 1.18
CA PRO A 256 19.93 13.94 0.15
C PRO A 256 19.23 14.01 -1.21
N TYR A 257 18.38 13.03 -1.52
CA TYR A 257 17.61 12.98 -2.76
C TYR A 257 16.60 14.13 -2.82
N GLU A 258 15.78 14.31 -1.76
CA GLU A 258 14.80 15.40 -1.69
C GLU A 258 15.46 16.79 -1.70
N ARG A 259 16.60 16.94 -1.04
CA ARG A 259 17.40 18.15 -1.13
C ARG A 259 17.89 18.40 -2.55
N GLY A 260 18.40 17.36 -3.22
CA GLY A 260 18.82 17.43 -4.62
C GLY A 260 17.72 17.85 -5.58
N LYS A 261 16.49 17.36 -5.38
CA LYS A 261 15.29 17.79 -6.15
C LYS A 261 15.03 19.29 -5.98
N ARG A 262 15.03 19.81 -4.75
CA ARG A 262 14.82 21.22 -4.48
C ARG A 262 15.94 22.09 -5.06
N ASP A 263 17.19 21.65 -4.95
CA ASP A 263 18.33 22.33 -5.57
C ASP A 263 18.23 22.37 -7.08
N ALA A 264 17.81 21.26 -7.72
CA ALA A 264 17.57 21.20 -9.16
C ALA A 264 16.42 22.15 -9.59
N ALA A 265 15.31 22.16 -8.87
CA ALA A 265 14.20 23.09 -9.12
C ALA A 265 14.66 24.55 -9.04
N ARG A 266 15.45 24.89 -8.03
CA ARG A 266 16.03 26.23 -7.87
C ARG A 266 17.04 26.57 -8.97
N ALA A 267 17.84 25.61 -9.39
CA ALA A 267 18.81 25.80 -10.48
C ALA A 267 18.12 26.11 -11.83
N LEU A 268 16.92 25.55 -12.09
CA LEU A 268 16.12 25.88 -13.26
C LEU A 268 15.69 27.35 -13.30
N LEU A 269 15.52 27.99 -12.15
CA LEU A 269 15.17 29.41 -12.06
C LEU A 269 16.37 30.33 -12.29
N GLY A 270 17.58 29.81 -12.21
CA GLY A 270 18.82 30.56 -12.40
C GLY A 270 18.92 31.78 -11.47
N ASP A 271 19.28 32.93 -12.05
CA ASP A 271 19.40 34.21 -11.33
C ASP A 271 18.10 35.00 -11.23
N ALA A 272 16.96 34.41 -11.67
CA ALA A 272 15.67 35.09 -11.59
C ALA A 272 15.29 35.43 -10.13
N ARG A 273 14.62 36.55 -9.94
CA ARG A 273 14.14 37.01 -8.64
C ARG A 273 12.64 37.30 -8.76
N PHE A 274 11.90 36.81 -7.78
CA PHE A 274 10.46 36.89 -7.73
C PHE A 274 10.00 37.71 -6.53
N ASP A 275 8.97 38.50 -6.70
CA ASP A 275 8.38 39.26 -5.61
C ASP A 275 7.54 38.34 -4.72
N HIS A 276 6.72 37.48 -5.36
CA HIS A 276 5.85 36.57 -4.64
C HIS A 276 5.69 35.22 -5.34
N ALA A 277 6.29 34.19 -4.77
CA ALA A 277 6.15 32.83 -5.23
C ALA A 277 4.94 32.10 -4.59
N LEU A 278 4.25 31.27 -5.36
CA LEU A 278 3.25 30.30 -4.88
C LEU A 278 3.81 28.90 -5.06
N GLU A 279 3.82 28.12 -3.99
CA GLU A 279 4.08 26.67 -4.04
C GLU A 279 2.76 25.92 -3.77
N ALA A 280 2.24 25.24 -4.79
CA ALA A 280 1.04 24.42 -4.74
C ALA A 280 1.43 22.96 -4.41
N GLY A 281 0.82 22.36 -3.38
CA GLY A 281 1.23 21.07 -2.84
C GLY A 281 2.51 21.19 -2.01
N CYS A 282 2.59 22.21 -1.17
CA CYS A 282 3.84 22.60 -0.51
C CYS A 282 4.27 21.65 0.60
N GLY A 283 3.40 20.79 1.12
CA GLY A 283 3.70 20.02 2.32
C GLY A 283 4.19 20.92 3.45
N GLU A 284 5.45 20.75 3.88
CA GLU A 284 6.07 21.59 4.90
C GLU A 284 6.60 22.93 4.38
N GLY A 285 6.49 23.23 3.08
CA GLY A 285 6.97 24.46 2.48
C GLY A 285 8.51 24.52 2.36
N CYS A 286 9.17 23.38 2.25
CA CYS A 286 10.63 23.32 2.20
C CYS A 286 11.20 24.04 0.97
N LEU A 287 10.63 23.86 -0.22
CA LEU A 287 11.10 24.52 -1.43
C LEU A 287 10.82 26.03 -1.38
N ALA A 288 9.63 26.45 -0.94
CA ALA A 288 9.30 27.86 -0.73
C ALA A 288 10.26 28.52 0.28
N GLY A 289 10.62 27.80 1.36
CA GLY A 289 11.60 28.23 2.33
C GLY A 289 13.01 28.38 1.73
N ASP A 290 13.42 27.44 0.88
CA ASP A 290 14.71 27.48 0.18
C ASP A 290 14.80 28.67 -0.80
N LEU A 291 13.70 29.02 -1.50
CA LEU A 291 13.64 30.20 -2.37
C LEU A 291 13.85 31.49 -1.59
N LEU A 292 13.25 31.61 -0.41
CA LEU A 292 13.45 32.76 0.49
C LEU A 292 14.88 32.82 1.02
N ALA A 293 15.40 31.70 1.51
CA ALA A 293 16.74 31.63 2.09
C ALA A 293 17.87 32.02 1.11
N HIS A 294 17.65 31.70 -0.18
CA HIS A 294 18.59 32.02 -1.26
C HIS A 294 18.27 33.34 -1.99
N GLY A 295 17.28 34.09 -1.52
CA GLY A 295 16.92 35.39 -2.09
C GLY A 295 16.35 35.31 -3.51
N GLN A 296 15.86 34.15 -3.94
CA GLN A 296 15.17 33.96 -5.22
C GLN A 296 13.72 34.43 -5.16
N ALA A 297 13.10 34.41 -3.98
CA ALA A 297 11.81 35.06 -3.75
C ALA A 297 11.89 36.02 -2.56
N ARG A 298 11.13 37.12 -2.60
CA ARG A 298 11.03 38.07 -1.50
C ARG A 298 10.01 37.64 -0.46
N ARG A 299 8.92 37.00 -0.91
CA ARG A 299 7.90 36.36 -0.11
C ARG A 299 7.39 35.12 -0.85
N ALA A 300 6.88 34.16 -0.08
CA ALA A 300 6.33 32.95 -0.63
C ALA A 300 5.04 32.57 0.09
N THR A 301 4.12 31.98 -0.65
CA THR A 301 2.93 31.34 -0.11
C THR A 301 2.96 29.87 -0.49
N GLY A 302 2.81 28.98 0.48
CA GLY A 302 2.60 27.55 0.25
C GLY A 302 1.15 27.18 0.56
N ILE A 303 0.54 26.33 -0.27
CA ILE A 303 -0.78 25.77 -0.01
C ILE A 303 -0.73 24.26 -0.10
N ASP A 304 -1.32 23.60 0.90
CA ASP A 304 -1.49 22.14 0.95
C ASP A 304 -2.84 21.80 1.59
N GLN A 305 -3.42 20.67 1.20
CA GLN A 305 -4.72 20.25 1.73
C GLN A 305 -4.64 19.59 3.10
N ALA A 306 -3.48 19.06 3.51
CA ALA A 306 -3.28 18.37 4.77
C ALA A 306 -3.15 19.37 5.94
N ALA A 307 -4.16 19.40 6.82
CA ALA A 307 -4.22 20.36 7.92
C ALA A 307 -3.06 20.19 8.91
N ASP A 308 -2.77 18.95 9.31
CA ASP A 308 -1.74 18.63 10.32
C ASP A 308 -0.34 19.08 9.91
N ILE A 309 0.02 18.91 8.62
CA ILE A 309 1.33 19.30 8.12
C ILE A 309 1.46 20.83 8.10
N ILE A 310 0.42 21.53 7.64
CA ILE A 310 0.40 23.00 7.59
C ILE A 310 0.50 23.59 9.00
N GLU A 311 -0.30 23.10 9.94
CA GLU A 311 -0.26 23.58 11.33
C GLU A 311 1.13 23.38 11.95
N ARG A 312 1.73 22.23 11.71
CA ARG A 312 3.08 21.93 12.20
C ARG A 312 4.14 22.82 11.54
N ALA A 313 4.10 22.99 10.21
CA ALA A 313 5.04 23.77 9.46
C ALA A 313 4.96 25.27 9.78
N GLN A 314 3.76 25.79 10.02
CA GLN A 314 3.55 27.19 10.44
C GLN A 314 4.34 27.56 11.71
N ARG A 315 4.52 26.61 12.65
CA ARG A 315 5.27 26.86 13.90
C ARG A 315 6.75 27.17 13.69
N SER A 316 7.31 26.75 12.57
CA SER A 316 8.74 26.91 12.21
C SER A 316 8.96 27.64 10.89
N ALA A 317 7.92 28.20 10.29
CA ALA A 317 7.98 28.90 9.02
C ALA A 317 8.96 30.11 9.09
N PRO A 318 9.89 30.26 8.14
CA PRO A 318 10.77 31.41 8.09
C PRO A 318 9.99 32.70 7.77
N GLN A 319 10.58 33.84 8.12
CA GLN A 319 10.00 35.13 7.79
C GLN A 319 9.80 35.25 6.27
N GLY A 320 8.61 35.69 5.85
CA GLY A 320 8.27 35.83 4.44
C GLY A 320 7.56 34.60 3.85
N LEU A 321 7.50 33.48 4.56
CA LEU A 321 6.70 32.30 4.19
C LEU A 321 5.35 32.33 4.87
N ARG A 322 4.28 32.30 4.05
CA ARG A 322 2.90 32.08 4.50
C ARG A 322 2.46 30.69 4.07
N LEU A 323 2.04 29.85 5.01
CA LEU A 323 1.48 28.53 4.73
C LEU A 323 -0.03 28.55 4.96
N VAL A 324 -0.77 27.95 4.04
CA VAL A 324 -2.25 27.97 4.04
C VAL A 324 -2.74 26.55 3.83
N GLN A 325 -3.67 26.12 4.68
CA GLN A 325 -4.40 24.89 4.43
C GLN A 325 -5.54 25.19 3.44
N GLY A 326 -5.63 24.38 2.38
CA GLY A 326 -6.67 24.52 1.37
C GLY A 326 -6.54 23.53 0.23
N ARG A 327 -7.63 23.31 -0.48
CA ARG A 327 -7.71 22.42 -1.65
C ARG A 327 -7.72 23.23 -2.94
N LEU A 328 -6.81 22.91 -3.83
CA LEU A 328 -6.80 23.50 -5.17
C LEU A 328 -7.79 22.77 -6.11
N PRO A 329 -8.44 23.49 -7.04
CA PRO A 329 -8.29 24.95 -7.30
C PRO A 329 -9.15 25.84 -6.41
N ASP A 330 -10.05 25.29 -5.59
CA ASP A 330 -11.14 26.02 -4.91
C ASP A 330 -10.63 27.05 -3.89
N ASP A 331 -9.56 26.73 -3.17
CA ASP A 331 -8.99 27.54 -2.10
C ASP A 331 -7.71 28.28 -2.52
N LEU A 332 -7.56 28.61 -3.82
CA LEU A 332 -6.36 29.30 -4.31
C LEU A 332 -6.15 30.62 -3.55
N PRO A 333 -5.01 30.81 -2.85
CA PRO A 333 -4.76 32.03 -2.11
C PRO A 333 -4.65 33.24 -3.04
N GLU A 334 -5.13 34.42 -2.56
CA GLU A 334 -5.09 35.65 -3.35
C GLU A 334 -3.64 36.06 -3.66
N GLY A 335 -3.39 36.39 -4.95
CA GLY A 335 -2.14 36.91 -5.48
C GLY A 335 -1.99 38.43 -5.40
N PRO A 336 -1.19 39.03 -6.28
CA PRO A 336 -0.58 38.41 -7.45
C PRO A 336 0.66 37.56 -7.13
N TYR A 337 0.92 36.57 -7.99
CA TYR A 337 2.13 35.74 -7.98
C TYR A 337 2.89 35.91 -9.29
N ASP A 338 4.20 36.01 -9.23
CA ASP A 338 5.09 36.09 -10.39
C ASP A 338 5.92 34.81 -10.59
N LEU A 339 5.77 33.84 -9.68
CA LEU A 339 6.21 32.47 -9.81
C LEU A 339 5.15 31.51 -9.22
N VAL A 340 4.80 30.48 -9.95
CA VAL A 340 3.97 29.37 -9.45
C VAL A 340 4.71 28.05 -9.66
N ILE A 341 4.83 27.28 -8.58
CA ILE A 341 5.46 25.97 -8.57
C ILE A 341 4.41 24.93 -8.16
N PHE A 342 4.33 23.85 -8.91
CA PHE A 342 3.53 22.68 -8.56
C PHE A 342 4.46 21.61 -7.99
N SER A 343 4.44 21.45 -6.66
CA SER A 343 5.28 20.49 -5.95
C SER A 343 4.51 19.19 -5.78
N GLU A 344 4.92 18.14 -6.52
CA GLU A 344 4.37 16.77 -6.48
C GLU A 344 2.84 16.68 -6.72
N LEU A 345 2.21 17.75 -7.20
CA LEU A 345 0.77 17.89 -7.30
C LEU A 345 0.21 17.29 -8.60
N LEU A 346 1.03 17.26 -9.65
CA LEU A 346 0.59 16.82 -10.97
C LEU A 346 0.26 15.33 -11.01
N TYR A 347 0.83 14.52 -10.14
CA TYR A 347 0.50 13.09 -9.98
C TYR A 347 -0.94 12.88 -9.50
N TYR A 348 -1.51 13.89 -8.83
CA TYR A 348 -2.85 13.84 -8.23
C TYR A 348 -3.88 14.70 -8.96
N CYS A 349 -3.48 15.40 -10.04
CA CYS A 349 -4.37 16.28 -10.78
C CYS A 349 -5.03 15.56 -11.96
N LEU A 350 -6.37 15.62 -12.00
CA LEU A 350 -7.22 15.11 -13.08
C LEU A 350 -6.96 15.73 -14.48
N LEU A 351 -6.20 16.82 -14.55
CA LEU A 351 -5.92 17.55 -15.79
C LEU A 351 -5.00 16.80 -16.77
N TYR A 352 -4.39 15.67 -16.36
CA TYR A 352 -3.46 14.90 -17.19
C TYR A 352 -4.11 13.70 -17.91
N THR A 353 -5.41 13.45 -17.71
CA THR A 353 -6.14 12.29 -18.27
C THR A 353 -7.23 12.67 -19.26
N SER A 354 -7.24 13.87 -19.79
CA SER A 354 -8.14 14.29 -20.88
C SER A 354 -7.42 14.43 -22.22
#